data_436f3efd07469bd8ef0b79b639d5a0e4
#
_entry.id   436f3efd07469bd8ef0b79b639d5a0e4
#
_cell.length_a   1.000
_cell.length_b   1.000
_cell.length_c   1.000
_cell.angle_alpha   90.00
_cell.angle_beta   90.00
_cell.angle_gamma   90.00
#
_symmetry.space_group_name_H-M   'P 1'
#
loop_
_entity.id
_entity.type
_entity.pdbx_description
1 polymer ?
#
loop_
_entity_poly.entity_id
_entity_poly.type
_entity_poly.pdbx_seq_one_letter_code
_entity_poly.pdbx_strand_id
1 'polypeptide(L)'
;MKTIQNIKIANFLLQSGEVCKINLSFQTFGLPIGMAPIVLVNHALTGNSNVAGENGWWNDVVGENKVIDAKKYTIIAFNIPGNGYNNDAENLIENYKSFTTKDIASLFWKGLEYLKVNQLFAVIGGSLGGAIVWEMAFIK
;
A
#
# COMPACT_ATOMS: atom_id res chain seq x y z
N MET A 1 -10.99 -12.81 8.73
CA MET A 1 -11.06 -11.78 7.68
C MET A 1 -10.26 -10.55 8.12
N LYS A 2 -9.44 -10.06 7.24
CA LYS A 2 -8.64 -8.87 7.55
C LYS A 2 -9.47 -7.62 7.38
N THR A 3 -9.37 -6.73 8.34
CA THR A 3 -10.08 -5.46 8.35
C THR A 3 -9.24 -4.40 7.66
N ILE A 4 -9.88 -3.56 6.83
CA ILE A 4 -9.21 -2.42 6.24
C ILE A 4 -8.95 -1.39 7.33
N GLN A 5 -7.74 -0.89 7.39
CA GLN A 5 -7.31 0.15 8.32
C GLN A 5 -7.04 1.44 7.55
N ASN A 6 -7.05 2.55 8.24
CA ASN A 6 -6.89 3.86 7.62
C ASN A 6 -5.88 4.71 8.37
N ILE A 7 -5.09 5.46 7.61
CA ILE A 7 -4.18 6.48 8.13
C ILE A 7 -4.62 7.81 7.55
N LYS A 8 -4.91 8.78 8.41
CA LYS A 8 -5.32 10.11 7.97
C LYS A 8 -4.11 11.03 7.91
N ILE A 9 -3.83 11.52 6.71
CA ILE A 9 -2.71 12.41 6.45
C ILE A 9 -3.29 13.78 6.08
N ALA A 10 -3.06 14.78 6.94
CA ALA A 10 -3.74 16.06 6.85
C ALA A 10 -3.20 16.97 5.75
N ASN A 11 -1.89 16.98 5.54
CA ASN A 11 -1.25 17.94 4.65
C ASN A 11 -0.22 17.24 3.77
N PHE A 12 -0.70 16.51 2.76
CA PHE A 12 0.19 15.84 1.82
C PHE A 12 0.43 16.74 0.61
N LEU A 13 1.70 17.09 0.36
CA LEU A 13 2.09 17.96 -0.75
C LEU A 13 2.38 17.12 -2.00
N LEU A 14 1.64 17.41 -3.07
CA LEU A 14 1.86 16.81 -4.38
C LEU A 14 2.97 17.54 -5.13
N GLN A 15 3.54 16.87 -6.12
CA GLN A 15 4.52 17.51 -7.02
C GLN A 15 3.97 18.74 -7.73
N SER A 16 2.65 18.77 -7.96
CA SER A 16 1.98 19.91 -8.58
C SER A 16 1.94 21.15 -7.69
N GLY A 17 2.25 21.01 -6.41
CA GLY A 17 2.12 22.08 -5.43
C GLY A 17 0.82 22.07 -4.65
N GLU A 18 -0.15 21.23 -5.06
CA GLU A 18 -1.38 21.08 -4.30
C GLU A 18 -1.12 20.40 -2.97
N VAL A 19 -1.86 20.82 -1.95
CA VAL A 19 -1.83 20.17 -0.62
C VAL A 19 -3.15 19.45 -0.43
N CYS A 20 -3.08 18.17 -0.11
CA CYS A 20 -4.25 17.30 -0.01
C CYS A 20 -4.39 16.70 1.37
N LYS A 21 -5.64 16.49 1.76
CA LYS A 21 -5.98 15.67 2.90
C LYS A 21 -6.29 14.27 2.36
N ILE A 22 -5.57 13.26 2.85
CA ILE A 22 -5.67 11.90 2.32
C ILE A 22 -6.01 10.92 3.43
N ASN A 23 -6.97 10.06 3.14
CA ASN A 23 -7.25 8.88 3.95
C ASN A 23 -6.60 7.69 3.26
N LEU A 24 -5.45 7.26 3.75
CA LEU A 24 -4.70 6.15 3.16
C LEU A 24 -5.15 4.84 3.79
N SER A 25 -5.86 4.04 3.03
CA SER A 25 -6.33 2.74 3.52
C SER A 25 -5.31 1.64 3.21
N PHE A 26 -5.29 0.62 4.04
CA PHE A 26 -4.36 -0.49 3.89
C PHE A 26 -4.86 -1.74 4.59
N GLN A 27 -4.24 -2.86 4.25
CA GLN A 27 -4.45 -4.14 4.93
C GLN A 27 -3.12 -4.77 5.25
N THR A 28 -3.11 -5.59 6.29
CA THR A 28 -1.93 -6.35 6.68
C THR A 28 -2.27 -7.84 6.73
N PHE A 29 -1.29 -8.66 6.43
CA PHE A 29 -1.42 -10.11 6.41
C PHE A 29 -0.19 -10.73 7.04
N GLY A 30 -0.31 -11.98 7.48
CA GLY A 30 0.80 -12.69 8.08
C GLY A 30 1.09 -12.25 9.51
N LEU A 31 2.37 -12.12 9.83
CA LEU A 31 2.80 -11.81 11.20
C LEU A 31 2.59 -10.32 11.52
N PRO A 32 2.39 -9.99 12.79
CA PRO A 32 2.22 -8.58 13.18
C PRO A 32 3.44 -7.72 12.84
N ILE A 33 3.20 -6.44 12.59
CA ILE A 33 4.27 -5.46 12.36
C ILE A 33 5.21 -5.45 13.56
N GLY A 34 6.50 -5.52 13.30
CA GLY A 34 7.52 -5.55 14.32
C GLY A 34 7.97 -6.95 14.73
N MET A 35 7.27 -7.98 14.26
CA MET A 35 7.56 -9.38 14.60
C MET A 35 8.28 -10.14 13.49
N ALA A 36 8.38 -9.56 12.31
CA ALA A 36 8.95 -10.23 11.13
C ALA A 36 9.41 -9.21 10.09
N PRO A 37 10.25 -9.66 9.14
CA PRO A 37 10.58 -8.83 7.98
C PRO A 37 9.32 -8.44 7.21
N ILE A 38 9.32 -7.24 6.65
CA ILE A 38 8.14 -6.67 6.01
C ILE A 38 8.26 -6.72 4.49
N VAL A 39 7.23 -7.26 3.85
CA VAL A 39 7.06 -7.24 2.40
C VAL A 39 5.90 -6.30 2.08
N LEU A 40 6.17 -5.28 1.29
CA LEU A 40 5.14 -4.36 0.80
C LEU A 40 4.69 -4.82 -0.59
N VAL A 41 3.40 -4.97 -0.78
CA VAL A 41 2.84 -5.36 -2.08
C VAL A 41 2.03 -4.19 -2.65
N ASN A 42 2.45 -3.70 -3.82
CA ASN A 42 1.78 -2.59 -4.52
C ASN A 42 0.90 -3.15 -5.63
N HIS A 43 -0.39 -2.86 -5.56
CA HIS A 43 -1.33 -3.34 -6.57
C HIS A 43 -1.23 -2.57 -7.89
N ALA A 44 -1.72 -3.19 -8.97
CA ALA A 44 -1.85 -2.54 -10.27
C ALA A 44 -3.09 -1.63 -10.28
N LEU A 45 -3.30 -0.92 -11.39
CA LEU A 45 -4.38 0.07 -11.51
C LEU A 45 -5.75 -0.49 -11.12
N THR A 46 -6.04 -1.71 -11.50
CA THR A 46 -7.33 -2.36 -11.22
C THR A 46 -7.33 -3.20 -9.95
N GLY A 47 -6.24 -3.18 -9.19
CA GLY A 47 -6.13 -3.97 -7.96
C GLY A 47 -6.58 -3.22 -6.72
N ASN A 48 -6.22 -3.77 -5.57
CA ASN A 48 -6.55 -3.20 -4.27
C ASN A 48 -5.66 -3.84 -3.20
N SER A 49 -5.88 -3.44 -1.95
CA SER A 49 -5.09 -3.93 -0.80
C SER A 49 -5.39 -5.38 -0.40
N ASN A 50 -6.45 -5.99 -0.93
CA ASN A 50 -6.82 -7.36 -0.54
C ASN A 50 -5.99 -8.40 -1.33
N VAL A 51 -4.70 -8.47 -1.04
CA VAL A 51 -3.76 -9.33 -1.79
C VAL A 51 -3.84 -10.79 -1.39
N ALA A 52 -4.29 -11.11 -0.19
CA ALA A 52 -4.30 -12.47 0.33
C ALA A 52 -5.54 -12.73 1.19
N GLY A 53 -5.75 -13.99 1.58
CA GLY A 53 -6.89 -14.38 2.39
C GLY A 53 -8.15 -14.56 1.56
N GLU A 54 -9.30 -14.37 2.19
CA GLU A 54 -10.58 -14.52 1.50
C GLU A 54 -10.68 -13.52 0.34
N ASN A 55 -10.90 -14.05 -0.86
CA ASN A 55 -10.99 -13.28 -2.10
C ASN A 55 -9.73 -12.46 -2.42
N GLY A 56 -8.58 -12.84 -1.84
CA GLY A 56 -7.31 -12.18 -2.16
C GLY A 56 -6.94 -12.40 -3.63
N TRP A 57 -6.52 -11.32 -4.30
CA TRP A 57 -6.24 -11.41 -5.73
C TRP A 57 -4.89 -12.07 -6.05
N TRP A 58 -4.02 -12.21 -5.05
CA TRP A 58 -2.71 -12.81 -5.28
C TRP A 58 -2.45 -14.04 -4.40
N ASN A 59 -3.49 -14.79 -4.11
CA ASN A 59 -3.39 -15.99 -3.27
C ASN A 59 -2.41 -17.04 -3.79
N ASP A 60 -2.10 -17.04 -5.07
CA ASP A 60 -1.13 -17.97 -5.64
C ASP A 60 0.30 -17.65 -5.18
N VAL A 61 0.58 -16.45 -4.75
CA VAL A 61 1.92 -15.98 -4.41
C VAL A 61 2.04 -15.63 -2.92
N VAL A 62 0.99 -15.05 -2.33
CA VAL A 62 0.98 -14.56 -0.96
C VAL A 62 0.06 -15.41 -0.10
N GLY A 63 0.57 -15.97 0.97
CA GLY A 63 -0.20 -16.78 1.89
C GLY A 63 0.68 -17.77 2.62
N GLU A 64 0.08 -18.56 3.50
CA GLU A 64 0.83 -19.59 4.23
C GLU A 64 1.39 -20.63 3.24
N ASN A 65 2.67 -20.91 3.37
CA ASN A 65 3.41 -21.84 2.52
C ASN A 65 3.47 -21.43 1.04
N LYS A 66 3.20 -20.17 0.74
CA LYS A 66 3.37 -19.61 -0.60
C LYS A 66 4.76 -18.97 -0.73
N VAL A 67 5.07 -18.42 -1.90
CA VAL A 67 6.36 -17.78 -2.15
C VAL A 67 6.60 -16.64 -1.16
N ILE A 68 5.58 -15.79 -0.96
CA ILE A 68 5.59 -14.79 0.12
C ILE A 68 4.81 -15.40 1.27
N ASP A 69 5.55 -16.04 2.16
CA ASP A 69 4.97 -16.89 3.19
C ASP A 69 4.46 -16.10 4.38
N ALA A 70 3.15 -16.12 4.58
CA ALA A 70 2.50 -15.39 5.66
C ALA A 70 2.89 -15.90 7.05
N LYS A 71 3.54 -17.06 7.13
CA LYS A 71 4.08 -17.57 8.40
C LYS A 71 5.46 -17.01 8.73
N LYS A 72 6.11 -16.34 7.77
CA LYS A 72 7.47 -15.84 7.90
C LYS A 72 7.57 -14.32 7.80
N TYR A 73 6.62 -13.69 7.14
CA TYR A 73 6.66 -12.27 6.83
C TYR A 73 5.45 -11.53 7.33
N THR A 74 5.62 -10.24 7.54
CA THR A 74 4.52 -9.30 7.66
C THR A 74 4.30 -8.72 6.26
N ILE A 75 3.08 -8.81 5.75
CA ILE A 75 2.73 -8.29 4.42
C ILE A 75 1.86 -7.05 4.62
N ILE A 76 2.23 -5.94 3.98
CA ILE A 76 1.47 -4.69 4.00
C ILE A 76 1.08 -4.34 2.57
N ALA A 77 -0.15 -3.91 2.38
CA ALA A 77 -0.63 -3.43 1.08
C ALA A 77 -1.49 -2.19 1.28
N PHE A 78 -1.09 -1.08 0.66
CA PHE A 78 -1.87 0.15 0.65
C PHE A 78 -2.78 0.19 -0.58
N ASN A 79 -3.90 0.88 -0.47
CA ASN A 79 -4.72 1.22 -1.62
C ASN A 79 -4.21 2.52 -2.23
N ILE A 80 -4.04 2.55 -3.55
CA ILE A 80 -3.68 3.76 -4.27
C ILE A 80 -4.81 4.79 -4.08
N PRO A 81 -4.48 6.06 -3.80
CA PRO A 81 -5.49 7.10 -3.58
C PRO A 81 -6.50 7.18 -4.72
N GLY A 82 -7.77 7.29 -4.38
CA GLY A 82 -8.86 7.33 -5.35
C GLY A 82 -9.38 5.96 -5.77
N ASN A 83 -8.84 4.90 -5.19
CA ASN A 83 -9.20 3.51 -5.53
C ASN A 83 -10.66 3.15 -5.21
N GLY A 84 -11.18 3.69 -4.12
CA GLY A 84 -12.57 3.42 -3.72
C GLY A 84 -12.83 2.00 -3.25
N TYR A 85 -11.81 1.24 -2.96
CA TYR A 85 -11.96 -0.15 -2.52
C TYR A 85 -12.85 -0.23 -1.28
N ASN A 86 -13.69 -1.26 -1.23
CA ASN A 86 -14.63 -1.51 -0.15
C ASN A 86 -15.74 -0.44 -0.04
N ASN A 87 -16.01 0.27 -1.13
CA ASN A 87 -17.04 1.32 -1.20
C ASN A 87 -16.90 2.40 -0.13
N ASP A 88 -15.68 2.62 0.35
CA ASP A 88 -15.41 3.65 1.33
C ASP A 88 -15.23 5.00 0.61
N ALA A 89 -16.20 5.89 0.79
CA ALA A 89 -16.18 7.20 0.16
C ALA A 89 -14.99 8.06 0.63
N GLU A 90 -14.45 7.81 1.82
CA GLU A 90 -13.29 8.54 2.32
C GLU A 90 -12.02 8.26 1.50
N ASN A 91 -11.99 7.14 0.78
CA ASN A 91 -10.87 6.78 -0.09
C ASN A 91 -10.99 7.38 -1.48
N LEU A 92 -12.10 8.03 -1.79
CA LEU A 92 -12.30 8.70 -3.06
C LEU A 92 -11.72 10.11 -3.00
N ILE A 93 -10.98 10.48 -4.02
CA ILE A 93 -10.31 11.78 -4.10
C ILE A 93 -10.66 12.40 -5.45
N GLU A 94 -11.23 13.61 -5.44
CA GLU A 94 -11.63 14.30 -6.68
C GLU A 94 -10.46 14.52 -7.62
N ASN A 95 -9.31 14.86 -7.07
CA ASN A 95 -8.13 15.16 -7.85
C ASN A 95 -7.17 13.96 -8.00
N TYR A 96 -7.70 12.74 -8.01
CA TYR A 96 -6.84 11.55 -8.10
C TYR A 96 -5.94 11.55 -9.32
N LYS A 97 -6.35 12.21 -10.39
CA LYS A 97 -5.55 12.33 -11.62
C LYS A 97 -4.34 13.24 -11.47
N SER A 98 -4.29 14.05 -10.42
CA SER A 98 -3.14 14.92 -10.14
C SER A 98 -1.99 14.16 -9.47
N PHE A 99 -2.22 12.93 -9.04
CA PHE A 99 -1.20 12.12 -8.38
C PHE A 99 -0.28 11.48 -9.42
N THR A 100 1.02 11.73 -9.28
CA THR A 100 2.03 11.03 -10.05
C THR A 100 2.44 9.75 -9.33
N THR A 101 3.16 8.86 -10.02
CA THR A 101 3.70 7.66 -9.36
C THR A 101 4.66 8.04 -8.23
N LYS A 102 5.38 9.13 -8.37
CA LYS A 102 6.26 9.63 -7.30
C LYS A 102 5.46 10.11 -6.10
N ASP A 103 4.32 10.77 -6.33
CA ASP A 103 3.42 11.19 -5.26
C ASP A 103 2.91 9.97 -4.48
N ILE A 104 2.49 8.94 -5.20
CA ILE A 104 1.99 7.71 -4.58
C ILE A 104 3.09 7.02 -3.79
N ALA A 105 4.30 6.95 -4.34
CA ALA A 105 5.45 6.37 -3.65
C ALA A 105 5.77 7.13 -2.36
N SER A 106 5.76 8.45 -2.43
CA SER A 106 5.98 9.31 -1.25
C SER A 106 4.90 9.09 -0.20
N LEU A 107 3.66 8.95 -0.66
CA LEU A 107 2.53 8.69 0.23
C LEU A 107 2.68 7.34 0.95
N PHE A 108 3.10 6.31 0.22
CA PHE A 108 3.31 4.99 0.81
C PHE A 108 4.44 5.03 1.85
N TRP A 109 5.53 5.73 1.58
CA TRP A 109 6.58 5.93 2.58
C TRP A 109 6.05 6.68 3.80
N LYS A 110 5.18 7.66 3.59
CA LYS A 110 4.53 8.39 4.68
C LYS A 110 3.67 7.46 5.53
N GLY A 111 2.92 6.58 4.88
CA GLY A 111 2.12 5.56 5.57
C GLY A 111 2.99 4.61 6.39
N LEU A 112 4.09 4.15 5.83
CA LEU A 112 5.03 3.29 6.54
C LEU A 112 5.65 3.99 7.74
N GLU A 113 6.00 5.26 7.58
CA GLU A 113 6.51 6.08 8.69
C GLU A 113 5.48 6.17 9.82
N TYR A 114 4.21 6.36 9.45
CA TYR A 114 3.12 6.40 10.41
C TYR A 114 2.99 5.09 11.20
N LEU A 115 3.27 3.96 10.54
CA LEU A 115 3.26 2.63 11.13
C LEU A 115 4.58 2.31 11.84
N LYS A 116 5.51 3.26 11.89
CA LYS A 116 6.83 3.11 12.48
C LYS A 116 7.67 2.03 11.79
N VAL A 117 7.47 1.89 10.49
CA VAL A 117 8.24 0.99 9.64
C VAL A 117 9.27 1.83 8.89
N ASN A 118 10.53 1.63 9.20
CA ASN A 118 11.62 2.39 8.56
C ASN A 118 12.45 1.55 7.59
N GLN A 119 12.16 0.27 7.47
CA GLN A 119 12.88 -0.64 6.59
C GLN A 119 11.97 -1.72 6.07
N LEU A 120 12.06 -1.99 4.77
CA LEU A 120 11.34 -3.06 4.12
C LEU A 120 12.33 -4.16 3.72
N PHE A 121 11.92 -5.42 3.90
CA PHE A 121 12.66 -6.56 3.38
C PHE A 121 12.57 -6.58 1.86
N ALA A 122 11.38 -6.36 1.33
CA ALA A 122 11.12 -6.31 -0.10
C ALA A 122 9.90 -5.47 -0.41
N VAL A 123 9.85 -4.91 -1.59
CA VAL A 123 8.67 -4.26 -2.14
C VAL A 123 8.43 -4.84 -3.53
N ILE A 124 7.20 -5.25 -3.79
CA ILE A 124 6.83 -5.98 -5.01
C ILE A 124 5.61 -5.31 -5.63
N GLY A 125 5.61 -5.19 -6.94
CA GLY A 125 4.45 -4.65 -7.64
C GLY A 125 4.50 -4.97 -9.13
N GLY A 126 3.33 -5.10 -9.74
CA GLY A 126 3.20 -5.31 -11.16
C GLY A 126 2.56 -4.09 -11.83
N SER A 127 2.93 -3.80 -13.09
CA SER A 127 2.39 -2.70 -13.87
C SER A 127 2.55 -1.37 -13.12
N LEU A 128 1.46 -0.66 -12.85
CA LEU A 128 1.49 0.59 -12.07
C LEU A 128 2.14 0.38 -10.70
N GLY A 129 1.83 -0.73 -10.03
CA GLY A 129 2.46 -1.07 -8.75
C GLY A 129 3.97 -1.21 -8.88
N GLY A 130 4.46 -1.74 -10.00
CA GLY A 130 5.90 -1.84 -10.29
C GLY A 130 6.53 -0.47 -10.48
N ALA A 131 5.84 0.45 -11.16
CA ALA A 131 6.32 1.82 -11.31
C ALA A 131 6.47 2.50 -9.94
N ILE A 132 5.54 2.25 -9.04
CA ILE A 132 5.60 2.78 -7.67
C ILE A 132 6.79 2.19 -6.92
N VAL A 133 7.10 0.90 -7.12
CA VAL A 133 8.28 0.27 -6.53
C VAL A 133 9.55 1.02 -6.93
N TRP A 134 9.71 1.31 -8.21
CA TRP A 134 10.86 2.07 -8.70
C TRP A 134 10.96 3.44 -8.05
N GLU A 135 9.87 4.16 -8.01
CA GLU A 135 9.84 5.48 -7.38
C GLU A 135 10.18 5.42 -5.89
N MET A 136 9.67 4.41 -5.18
CA MET A 136 9.98 4.21 -3.77
C MET A 136 11.48 3.98 -3.56
N ALA A 137 12.11 3.21 -4.43
CA ALA A 137 13.55 2.93 -4.35
C ALA A 137 14.39 4.20 -4.55
N PHE A 138 13.93 5.13 -5.39
CA PHE A 138 14.65 6.38 -5.62
C PHE A 138 14.49 7.37 -4.47
N ILE A 139 13.41 7.31 -3.73
CA ILE A 139 13.16 8.22 -2.61
C ILE A 139 13.99 7.84 -1.40
N LYS A 140 14.22 6.57 -1.21
CA LYS A 140 14.99 6.01 -0.09
C LYS A 140 16.14 5.09 -0.59
#